data_66cd5deb2b774f61f229858ee7bbf63c
#
_entry.id   66cd5deb2b774f61f229858ee7bbf63c
#
_cell.length_a   1.000
_cell.length_b   1.000
_cell.length_c   1.000
_cell.angle_alpha   90.00
_cell.angle_beta   90.00
_cell.angle_gamma   90.00
#
_symmetry.space_group_name_H-M   'P 1'
#
loop_
_entity.id
_entity.type
_entity.pdbx_description
1 polymer ?
#
loop_
_entity_poly.entity_id
_entity_poly.type
_entity_poly.pdbx_seq_one_letter_code
_entity_poly.pdbx_strand_id
1 'polypeptide(L)'
;MPDAPTPSEPGPDNPFEIGLVMAGAISAGAYAAGVVDFLVEALDEWEKSKELARQHADDPQARECPMHSVKIKVMAGASAGGMTSGLAVGLLGMDYQSVVEQPPPDQPATPTNNNLYRSWVNTVDIEPLLGSKDLDGIAKGPIKSVLDCSILSDIAKDAFKFERPNDRKSRPYVADPLHVFLTVTNLRGIPYPLKFANFSQSEKVKQYEMTMHADNVHFILSKDEPAKAQGAFWLKPYDFQNPETWGLLQNAALATGAFPIGLAPVLLKRISSQYDVRHWRHKGPHSENGRHYCEYWKPIPPDFGGDEKSFEYDFLCVDGGVMNNEPLDLANLVLSGPLDVEPSGGDKVTRATVMILPFPNSTGFSRKYDGDTNFIHLLSTTFNGLINQARFKPDELAMADDANPFNRFLVVPRRGFRSNGEPEPFTIACGSLGGFGGFLSRKFREHDYQLGRRNCQWFLKQYFTLPSKGEKRNPLFDNWTPEARKKFAVHKSTDRSVILPILPIIPLMGSATADVPPPKWPNFTEMEFRALRPKVKSRLARVVKALVDENIEGFLWGPAARAALKSAWWLKGGEVVDRVMKTIRHDLTMRGLMKP
;
A
#
# COMPACT_ATOMS: atom_id res chain seq x y z
N MET A 1 -5.46 -5.02 -34.66
CA MET A 1 -5.84 -4.42 -33.36
C MET A 1 -6.47 -3.09 -33.66
N PRO A 2 -7.59 -2.71 -33.06
CA PRO A 2 -8.08 -1.35 -33.22
C PRO A 2 -7.03 -0.39 -32.67
N ASP A 3 -6.87 0.74 -33.36
CA ASP A 3 -5.91 1.78 -33.07
C ASP A 3 -5.89 2.10 -31.58
N ALA A 4 -4.70 2.03 -30.96
CA ALA A 4 -4.53 2.61 -29.63
C ALA A 4 -4.90 4.09 -29.76
N PRO A 5 -5.82 4.60 -28.93
CA PRO A 5 -6.21 5.98 -29.03
C PRO A 5 -4.96 6.84 -28.85
N THR A 6 -4.72 7.72 -29.81
CA THR A 6 -3.74 8.80 -29.68
C THR A 6 -3.96 9.43 -28.30
N PRO A 7 -2.94 9.67 -27.45
CA PRO A 7 -3.14 10.44 -26.25
C PRO A 7 -3.81 11.74 -26.67
N SER A 8 -5.07 11.91 -26.27
CA SER A 8 -5.80 13.15 -26.55
C SER A 8 -5.05 14.27 -25.86
N GLU A 9 -4.83 15.37 -26.54
CA GLU A 9 -4.26 16.55 -25.90
C GLU A 9 -5.08 16.91 -24.65
N PRO A 10 -4.46 17.41 -23.58
CA PRO A 10 -5.19 17.85 -22.41
C PRO A 10 -6.26 18.85 -22.83
N GLY A 11 -7.50 18.54 -22.52
CA GLY A 11 -8.63 19.38 -22.86
C GLY A 11 -9.66 19.38 -21.73
N PRO A 12 -10.58 20.35 -21.72
CA PRO A 12 -11.55 20.52 -20.63
C PRO A 12 -12.48 19.31 -20.44
N ASP A 13 -12.65 18.49 -21.46
CA ASP A 13 -13.54 17.31 -21.42
C ASP A 13 -12.82 16.01 -21.04
N ASN A 14 -11.47 16.04 -20.94
CA ASN A 14 -10.70 14.87 -20.58
C ASN A 14 -10.41 14.86 -19.07
N PRO A 15 -10.79 13.78 -18.36
CA PRO A 15 -10.51 13.68 -16.93
C PRO A 15 -9.01 13.62 -16.65
N PHE A 16 -8.57 14.26 -15.59
CA PHE A 16 -7.22 14.05 -15.07
C PHE A 16 -7.15 12.67 -14.39
N GLU A 17 -6.24 11.80 -14.84
CA GLU A 17 -6.12 10.43 -14.34
C GLU A 17 -5.17 10.34 -13.15
N ILE A 18 -5.59 9.63 -12.10
CA ILE A 18 -4.83 9.45 -10.86
C ILE A 18 -4.54 7.97 -10.64
N GLY A 19 -3.26 7.65 -10.41
CA GLY A 19 -2.82 6.38 -9.88
C GLY A 19 -2.47 6.52 -8.40
N LEU A 20 -3.09 5.73 -7.53
CA LEU A 20 -2.75 5.68 -6.11
C LEU A 20 -1.79 4.53 -5.86
N VAL A 21 -0.61 4.84 -5.32
CA VAL A 21 0.38 3.83 -4.91
C VAL A 21 0.53 3.88 -3.40
N MET A 22 0.32 2.75 -2.73
CA MET A 22 0.38 2.66 -1.27
C MET A 22 1.50 1.72 -0.85
N ALA A 23 2.53 2.29 -0.24
CA ALA A 23 3.69 1.53 0.22
C ALA A 23 3.36 0.64 1.41
N GLY A 24 4.12 -0.45 1.56
CA GLY A 24 4.04 -1.33 2.72
C GLY A 24 4.50 -0.64 4.01
N ALA A 25 3.78 -0.88 5.10
CA ALA A 25 3.99 -0.16 6.34
C ALA A 25 3.54 -0.91 7.60
N ILE A 26 3.36 -2.20 7.55
CA ILE A 26 2.90 -3.06 8.67
C ILE A 26 1.65 -2.45 9.33
N SER A 27 1.70 -2.07 10.62
CA SER A 27 0.55 -1.47 11.32
C SER A 27 0.29 0.00 10.97
N ALA A 28 1.22 0.68 10.29
CA ALA A 28 1.02 2.05 9.82
C ALA A 28 0.13 2.14 8.56
N GLY A 29 -0.46 1.03 8.12
CA GLY A 29 -1.61 1.03 7.21
C GLY A 29 -2.75 1.93 7.67
N ALA A 30 -2.88 2.16 8.99
CA ALA A 30 -3.81 3.14 9.55
C ALA A 30 -3.59 4.55 8.98
N TYR A 31 -2.35 4.98 8.78
CA TYR A 31 -2.03 6.26 8.13
C TYR A 31 -2.51 6.29 6.67
N ALA A 32 -2.20 5.26 5.89
CA ALA A 32 -2.64 5.17 4.49
C ALA A 32 -4.17 5.14 4.38
N ALA A 33 -4.84 4.42 5.27
CA ALA A 33 -6.30 4.38 5.35
C ALA A 33 -6.89 5.77 5.63
N GLY A 34 -6.29 6.55 6.54
CA GLY A 34 -6.69 7.92 6.80
C GLY A 34 -6.50 8.86 5.60
N VAL A 35 -5.41 8.69 4.84
CA VAL A 35 -5.18 9.45 3.58
C VAL A 35 -6.27 9.14 2.56
N VAL A 36 -6.58 7.85 2.35
CA VAL A 36 -7.64 7.43 1.39
C VAL A 36 -9.01 7.91 1.84
N ASP A 37 -9.33 7.81 3.13
CA ASP A 37 -10.59 8.27 3.69
C ASP A 37 -10.83 9.76 3.41
N PHE A 38 -9.84 10.61 3.67
CA PHE A 38 -9.97 12.04 3.39
C PHE A 38 -10.01 12.35 1.88
N LEU A 39 -9.26 11.63 1.07
CA LEU A 39 -9.29 11.79 -0.38
C LEU A 39 -10.70 11.53 -0.94
N VAL A 40 -11.34 10.45 -0.49
CA VAL A 40 -12.71 10.10 -0.89
C VAL A 40 -13.71 11.13 -0.39
N GLU A 41 -13.58 11.61 0.86
CA GLU A 41 -14.42 12.68 1.40
C GLU A 41 -14.31 13.96 0.57
N ALA A 42 -13.09 14.38 0.24
CA ALA A 42 -12.87 15.59 -0.56
C ALA A 42 -13.47 15.46 -1.97
N LEU A 43 -13.34 14.30 -2.59
CA LEU A 43 -13.93 14.02 -3.91
C LEU A 43 -15.45 13.96 -3.86
N ASP A 44 -16.04 13.30 -2.86
CA ASP A 44 -17.48 13.22 -2.68
C ASP A 44 -18.09 14.63 -2.46
N GLU A 45 -17.46 15.46 -1.64
CA GLU A 45 -17.92 16.83 -1.39
C GLU A 45 -17.77 17.72 -2.64
N TRP A 46 -16.72 17.52 -3.43
CA TRP A 46 -16.55 18.24 -4.69
C TRP A 46 -17.62 17.85 -5.72
N GLU A 47 -17.93 16.56 -5.87
CA GLU A 47 -19.00 16.12 -6.79
C GLU A 47 -20.36 16.63 -6.36
N LYS A 48 -20.68 16.67 -5.06
CA LYS A 48 -21.89 17.33 -4.55
C LYS A 48 -21.92 18.82 -4.90
N SER A 49 -20.79 19.51 -4.75
CA SER A 49 -20.71 20.94 -5.09
C SER A 49 -20.89 21.20 -6.59
N LYS A 50 -20.37 20.33 -7.46
CA LYS A 50 -20.62 20.41 -8.91
C LYS A 50 -22.10 20.22 -9.25
N GLU A 51 -22.75 19.26 -8.59
CA GLU A 51 -24.16 19.01 -8.81
C GLU A 51 -25.02 20.21 -8.41
N LEU A 52 -24.75 20.81 -7.23
CA LEU A 52 -25.42 22.02 -6.79
C LEU A 52 -25.14 23.22 -7.73
N ALA A 53 -23.91 23.36 -8.22
CA ALA A 53 -23.56 24.41 -9.16
C ALA A 53 -24.31 24.25 -10.51
N ARG A 54 -24.59 23.02 -10.96
CA ARG A 54 -25.44 22.78 -12.14
C ARG A 54 -26.91 23.12 -11.89
N GLN A 55 -27.43 22.79 -10.69
CA GLN A 55 -28.83 23.05 -10.31
C GLN A 55 -29.11 24.54 -10.08
N HIS A 56 -28.11 25.29 -9.64
CA HIS A 56 -28.20 26.70 -9.28
C HIS A 56 -27.20 27.57 -10.06
N ALA A 57 -27.18 27.42 -11.39
CA ALA A 57 -26.20 28.06 -12.26
C ALA A 57 -26.17 29.62 -12.17
N ASP A 58 -27.27 30.22 -11.76
CA ASP A 58 -27.40 31.68 -11.58
C ASP A 58 -26.80 32.17 -10.24
N ASP A 59 -26.50 31.26 -9.30
CA ASP A 59 -25.86 31.62 -8.03
C ASP A 59 -24.41 32.06 -8.26
N PRO A 60 -24.00 33.24 -7.79
CA PRO A 60 -22.60 33.66 -7.84
C PRO A 60 -21.62 32.62 -7.25
N GLN A 61 -22.04 31.87 -6.26
CA GLN A 61 -21.24 30.81 -5.66
C GLN A 61 -21.01 29.62 -6.59
N ALA A 62 -21.95 29.34 -7.51
CA ALA A 62 -21.78 28.30 -8.51
C ALA A 62 -20.58 28.58 -9.44
N ARG A 63 -20.30 29.86 -9.73
CA ARG A 63 -19.15 30.29 -10.54
C ARG A 63 -17.81 30.04 -9.87
N GLU A 64 -17.78 29.86 -8.55
CA GLU A 64 -16.58 29.54 -7.80
C GLU A 64 -16.26 28.05 -7.81
N CYS A 65 -17.18 27.19 -8.32
CA CYS A 65 -16.99 25.75 -8.34
C CYS A 65 -16.25 25.31 -9.61
N PRO A 66 -15.02 24.73 -9.49
CA PRO A 66 -14.34 24.15 -10.62
C PRO A 66 -15.08 22.90 -11.15
N MET A 67 -15.32 22.86 -12.47
CA MET A 67 -16.17 21.83 -13.10
C MET A 67 -15.40 20.71 -13.82
N HIS A 68 -14.07 20.77 -13.86
CA HIS A 68 -13.26 19.70 -14.46
C HIS A 68 -13.43 18.37 -13.72
N SER A 69 -12.97 17.28 -14.32
CA SER A 69 -13.10 15.94 -13.75
C SER A 69 -11.77 15.28 -13.50
N VAL A 70 -11.75 14.40 -12.50
CA VAL A 70 -10.62 13.51 -12.21
C VAL A 70 -11.11 12.06 -12.20
N LYS A 71 -10.21 11.11 -12.45
CA LYS A 71 -10.51 9.68 -12.39
C LYS A 71 -9.39 8.95 -11.65
N ILE A 72 -9.74 8.21 -10.59
CA ILE A 72 -8.84 7.21 -10.01
C ILE A 72 -8.87 6.00 -10.93
N LYS A 73 -7.79 5.75 -11.66
CA LYS A 73 -7.69 4.73 -12.70
C LYS A 73 -6.98 3.47 -12.25
N VAL A 74 -6.08 3.61 -11.30
CA VAL A 74 -5.34 2.48 -10.74
C VAL A 74 -5.04 2.67 -9.25
N MET A 75 -5.10 1.58 -8.52
CA MET A 75 -4.64 1.47 -7.13
C MET A 75 -3.64 0.32 -7.05
N ALA A 76 -2.42 0.61 -6.61
CA ALA A 76 -1.38 -0.40 -6.46
C ALA A 76 -0.83 -0.35 -5.03
N GLY A 77 -0.70 -1.50 -4.38
CA GLY A 77 -0.25 -1.52 -3.00
C GLY A 77 0.54 -2.77 -2.62
N ALA A 78 1.41 -2.59 -1.63
CA ALA A 78 2.20 -3.64 -1.02
C ALA A 78 1.87 -3.73 0.48
N SER A 79 1.88 -4.94 1.05
CA SER A 79 1.70 -5.13 2.49
C SER A 79 0.46 -4.39 3.02
N ALA A 80 0.61 -3.56 4.04
CA ALA A 80 -0.45 -2.72 4.57
C ALA A 80 -1.10 -1.81 3.50
N GLY A 81 -0.32 -1.30 2.54
CA GLY A 81 -0.83 -0.54 1.40
C GLY A 81 -1.69 -1.38 0.47
N GLY A 82 -1.31 -2.65 0.23
CA GLY A 82 -2.11 -3.61 -0.54
C GLY A 82 -3.42 -3.96 0.17
N MET A 83 -3.38 -4.21 1.47
CA MET A 83 -4.59 -4.43 2.28
C MET A 83 -5.52 -3.21 2.23
N THR A 84 -4.96 -2.00 2.34
CA THR A 84 -5.73 -0.75 2.23
C THR A 84 -6.34 -0.59 0.85
N SER A 85 -5.61 -0.92 -0.24
CA SER A 85 -6.12 -0.90 -1.61
C SER A 85 -7.30 -1.86 -1.79
N GLY A 86 -7.15 -3.10 -1.31
CA GLY A 86 -8.20 -4.11 -1.41
C GLY A 86 -9.49 -3.70 -0.67
N LEU A 87 -9.37 -3.13 0.54
CA LEU A 87 -10.51 -2.61 1.29
C LEU A 87 -11.15 -1.39 0.61
N ALA A 88 -10.32 -0.48 0.11
CA ALA A 88 -10.81 0.74 -0.53
C ALA A 88 -11.64 0.44 -1.79
N VAL A 89 -11.27 -0.56 -2.58
CA VAL A 89 -12.01 -0.96 -3.79
C VAL A 89 -13.47 -1.33 -3.48
N GLY A 90 -13.71 -2.11 -2.42
CA GLY A 90 -15.07 -2.43 -1.98
C GLY A 90 -15.81 -1.20 -1.44
N LEU A 91 -15.10 -0.39 -0.67
CA LEU A 91 -15.67 0.80 -0.02
C LEU A 91 -16.03 1.90 -1.03
N LEU A 92 -15.31 2.02 -2.15
CA LEU A 92 -15.62 2.95 -3.24
C LEU A 92 -16.99 2.70 -3.89
N GLY A 93 -17.55 1.49 -3.77
CA GLY A 93 -18.91 1.15 -4.21
C GLY A 93 -20.00 1.41 -3.14
N MET A 94 -19.64 1.84 -1.93
CA MET A 94 -20.55 1.93 -0.80
C MET A 94 -20.65 3.36 -0.27
N ASP A 95 -21.85 3.74 0.22
CA ASP A 95 -21.99 4.96 1.00
C ASP A 95 -21.51 4.70 2.43
N TYR A 96 -20.52 5.46 2.85
CA TYR A 96 -19.97 5.39 4.19
C TYR A 96 -19.63 6.78 4.71
N GLN A 97 -19.50 6.88 6.02
CA GLN A 97 -19.15 8.12 6.67
C GLN A 97 -17.67 8.14 7.06
N SER A 98 -16.99 9.21 6.68
CA SER A 98 -15.63 9.48 7.14
C SER A 98 -15.61 9.67 8.66
N VAL A 99 -14.57 9.17 9.30
CA VAL A 99 -14.42 9.31 10.76
C VAL A 99 -13.63 10.58 11.06
N VAL A 100 -14.36 11.65 11.38
CA VAL A 100 -13.82 13.00 11.59
C VAL A 100 -13.39 13.23 13.05
N GLU A 101 -14.09 12.63 14.01
CA GLU A 101 -13.82 12.80 15.43
C GLU A 101 -13.09 11.60 16.01
N GLN A 102 -12.11 11.88 16.87
CA GLN A 102 -11.46 10.86 17.67
C GLN A 102 -12.34 10.51 18.87
N PRO A 103 -12.79 9.26 19.00
CA PRO A 103 -13.41 8.86 20.26
C PRO A 103 -12.37 8.93 21.38
N PRO A 104 -12.78 9.34 22.60
CA PRO A 104 -11.88 9.37 23.75
C PRO A 104 -11.14 8.03 23.91
N PRO A 105 -9.83 8.05 24.26
CA PRO A 105 -8.99 6.86 24.27
C PRO A 105 -9.47 5.74 25.20
N ASP A 106 -10.26 6.07 26.19
CA ASP A 106 -10.82 5.22 27.25
C ASP A 106 -12.23 4.72 26.94
N GLN A 107 -12.84 5.18 25.84
CA GLN A 107 -14.16 4.73 25.42
C GLN A 107 -14.10 3.56 24.43
N PRO A 108 -15.15 2.71 24.40
CA PRO A 108 -15.29 1.69 23.38
C PRO A 108 -15.23 2.28 21.98
N ALA A 109 -14.74 1.49 21.01
CA ALA A 109 -14.73 1.89 19.61
C ALA A 109 -16.14 2.28 19.15
N THR A 110 -16.29 3.47 18.56
CA THR A 110 -17.57 3.89 17.97
C THR A 110 -17.90 2.99 16.78
N PRO A 111 -19.09 2.40 16.74
CA PRO A 111 -19.52 1.65 15.56
C PRO A 111 -19.47 2.54 14.31
N THR A 112 -18.87 2.03 13.24
CA THR A 112 -18.76 2.76 11.97
C THR A 112 -18.97 1.81 10.81
N ASN A 113 -19.57 2.32 9.73
CA ASN A 113 -19.66 1.61 8.44
C ASN A 113 -18.42 1.84 7.55
N ASN A 114 -17.45 2.61 8.03
CA ASN A 114 -16.16 2.81 7.37
C ASN A 114 -15.24 1.60 7.61
N ASN A 115 -15.15 0.70 6.63
CA ASN A 115 -14.35 -0.50 6.75
C ASN A 115 -12.84 -0.23 6.86
N LEU A 116 -12.33 0.88 6.31
CA LEU A 116 -10.93 1.29 6.48
C LEU A 116 -10.64 1.62 7.96
N TYR A 117 -11.46 2.46 8.57
CA TYR A 117 -11.31 2.80 9.98
C TYR A 117 -11.53 1.59 10.88
N ARG A 118 -12.60 0.84 10.65
CA ARG A 118 -12.93 -0.34 11.44
C ARG A 118 -11.79 -1.35 11.45
N SER A 119 -11.26 -1.68 10.27
CA SER A 119 -10.20 -2.68 10.14
C SER A 119 -8.88 -2.19 10.72
N TRP A 120 -8.43 -0.99 10.33
CA TRP A 120 -7.12 -0.49 10.74
C TRP A 120 -7.05 0.06 12.15
N VAL A 121 -8.13 0.61 12.67
CA VAL A 121 -8.13 1.25 14.00
C VAL A 121 -8.76 0.37 15.06
N ASN A 122 -9.96 -0.17 14.79
CA ASN A 122 -10.74 -0.83 15.83
C ASN A 122 -10.40 -2.31 16.03
N THR A 123 -10.16 -3.07 14.94
CA THR A 123 -10.20 -4.53 15.00
C THR A 123 -8.84 -5.16 15.26
N VAL A 124 -7.77 -4.61 14.69
CA VAL A 124 -6.42 -5.19 14.85
C VAL A 124 -5.88 -4.87 16.24
N ASP A 125 -5.42 -5.90 16.97
CA ASP A 125 -4.86 -5.76 18.31
C ASP A 125 -3.79 -6.82 18.59
N ILE A 126 -2.86 -6.49 19.51
CA ILE A 126 -1.77 -7.38 19.89
C ILE A 126 -2.24 -8.59 20.74
N GLU A 127 -3.33 -8.44 21.49
CA GLU A 127 -3.76 -9.50 22.39
C GLU A 127 -4.13 -10.79 21.68
N PRO A 128 -4.98 -10.79 20.62
CA PRO A 128 -5.25 -11.99 19.84
C PRO A 128 -4.00 -12.52 19.13
N LEU A 129 -3.12 -11.63 18.66
CA LEU A 129 -1.87 -12.01 17.99
C LEU A 129 -0.86 -12.70 18.93
N LEU A 130 -0.95 -12.47 20.23
CA LEU A 130 -0.20 -13.18 21.28
C LEU A 130 -0.97 -14.41 21.81
N GLY A 131 -2.06 -14.79 21.16
CA GLY A 131 -2.85 -15.97 21.45
C GLY A 131 -2.13 -17.28 21.12
N SER A 132 -2.90 -18.37 21.02
CA SER A 132 -2.36 -19.70 20.76
C SER A 132 -3.31 -20.60 19.96
N LYS A 133 -4.37 -20.05 19.41
CA LYS A 133 -5.37 -20.84 18.65
C LYS A 133 -4.76 -21.59 17.48
N ASP A 134 -3.72 -21.04 16.87
CA ASP A 134 -2.95 -21.65 15.79
C ASP A 134 -2.14 -22.87 16.22
N LEU A 135 -1.87 -23.02 17.53
CA LEU A 135 -1.06 -24.09 18.12
C LEU A 135 -1.90 -25.06 18.98
N ASP A 136 -3.13 -24.70 19.33
CA ASP A 136 -4.05 -25.48 20.17
C ASP A 136 -5.08 -26.17 19.27
N GLY A 137 -4.79 -27.30 18.65
CA GLY A 137 -5.77 -27.99 17.84
C GLY A 137 -5.33 -29.37 17.35
N ILE A 138 -6.29 -30.13 16.83
CA ILE A 138 -6.12 -31.48 16.26
C ILE A 138 -5.19 -31.47 15.00
N ALA A 139 -5.03 -30.32 14.37
CA ALA A 139 -4.07 -30.10 13.30
C ALA A 139 -2.73 -29.65 13.90
N LYS A 140 -1.93 -30.60 14.40
CA LYS A 140 -0.50 -30.40 14.64
C LYS A 140 0.23 -30.22 13.31
N GLY A 141 0.01 -29.06 12.68
CA GLY A 141 0.80 -28.65 11.51
C GLY A 141 2.07 -27.91 11.95
N PRO A 142 3.00 -27.72 11.02
CA PRO A 142 4.22 -26.97 11.29
C PRO A 142 3.89 -25.53 11.73
N ILE A 143 4.71 -24.99 12.62
CA ILE A 143 4.60 -23.59 13.04
C ILE A 143 4.83 -22.67 11.84
N LYS A 144 3.90 -21.76 11.58
CA LYS A 144 3.93 -20.88 10.41
C LYS A 144 4.38 -19.47 10.71
N SER A 145 4.28 -19.03 11.98
CA SER A 145 4.56 -17.66 12.39
C SER A 145 4.78 -17.50 13.89
N VAL A 146 5.51 -16.46 14.26
CA VAL A 146 5.72 -16.10 15.67
C VAL A 146 4.44 -15.57 16.31
N LEU A 147 3.58 -14.86 15.57
CA LEU A 147 2.29 -14.37 16.03
C LEU A 147 1.16 -15.35 15.66
N ASP A 148 0.09 -15.37 16.45
CA ASP A 148 -1.11 -16.15 16.16
C ASP A 148 -1.93 -15.45 15.06
N CYS A 149 -1.90 -16.01 13.86
CA CYS A 149 -2.59 -15.45 12.69
C CYS A 149 -4.01 -15.97 12.49
N SER A 150 -4.53 -16.82 13.36
CA SER A 150 -5.89 -17.38 13.24
C SER A 150 -6.96 -16.29 13.18
N ILE A 151 -6.76 -15.20 13.93
CA ILE A 151 -7.66 -14.05 13.96
C ILE A 151 -7.67 -13.23 12.66
N LEU A 152 -6.57 -13.22 11.89
CA LEU A 152 -6.46 -12.39 10.70
C LEU A 152 -7.45 -12.78 9.61
N SER A 153 -7.73 -14.07 9.47
CA SER A 153 -8.77 -14.55 8.55
C SER A 153 -10.15 -14.07 8.94
N ASP A 154 -10.46 -14.01 10.23
CA ASP A 154 -11.75 -13.55 10.71
C ASP A 154 -11.87 -12.02 10.54
N ILE A 155 -10.80 -11.28 10.82
CA ILE A 155 -10.71 -9.84 10.55
C ILE A 155 -10.92 -9.56 9.07
N ALA A 156 -10.25 -10.30 8.18
CA ALA A 156 -10.39 -10.10 6.74
C ALA A 156 -11.82 -10.40 6.27
N LYS A 157 -12.44 -11.50 6.73
CA LYS A 157 -13.85 -11.80 6.42
C LYS A 157 -14.79 -10.69 6.85
N ASP A 158 -14.58 -10.13 8.05
CA ASP A 158 -15.40 -9.02 8.54
C ASP A 158 -15.13 -7.72 7.78
N ALA A 159 -13.87 -7.43 7.47
CA ALA A 159 -13.46 -6.24 6.74
C ALA A 159 -14.03 -6.17 5.30
N PHE A 160 -14.18 -7.33 4.66
CA PHE A 160 -14.74 -7.45 3.29
C PHE A 160 -16.25 -7.70 3.26
N LYS A 161 -16.96 -7.58 4.40
CA LYS A 161 -18.42 -7.56 4.42
C LYS A 161 -18.95 -6.18 4.00
N PHE A 162 -19.32 -6.08 2.73
CA PHE A 162 -19.93 -4.87 2.14
C PHE A 162 -21.44 -5.04 1.92
N GLU A 163 -22.10 -5.90 2.68
CA GLU A 163 -23.50 -6.31 2.48
C GLU A 163 -24.50 -5.30 3.02
N ARG A 164 -24.68 -4.19 2.32
CA ARG A 164 -25.78 -3.27 2.58
C ARG A 164 -26.31 -2.75 1.26
N PRO A 165 -27.33 -3.43 0.66
CA PRO A 165 -27.85 -3.03 -0.66
C PRO A 165 -28.31 -1.57 -0.74
N ASN A 166 -28.77 -1.01 0.40
CA ASN A 166 -29.23 0.38 0.48
C ASN A 166 -28.07 1.39 0.55
N ASP A 167 -26.84 0.93 0.85
CA ASP A 167 -25.67 1.80 0.98
C ASP A 167 -24.81 1.82 -0.30
N ARG A 168 -25.34 1.31 -1.43
CA ARG A 168 -24.65 1.35 -2.71
C ARG A 168 -24.50 2.76 -3.24
N LYS A 169 -23.29 3.13 -3.64
CA LYS A 169 -22.98 4.47 -4.14
C LYS A 169 -22.10 4.41 -5.37
N SER A 170 -22.53 5.03 -6.44
CA SER A 170 -21.69 5.24 -7.61
C SER A 170 -20.92 6.54 -7.48
N ARG A 171 -19.62 6.50 -7.74
CA ARG A 171 -18.72 7.65 -7.66
C ARG A 171 -18.16 7.98 -9.04
N PRO A 172 -18.49 9.16 -9.59
CA PRO A 172 -18.08 9.52 -10.96
C PRO A 172 -16.56 9.64 -11.13
N TYR A 173 -15.82 9.83 -10.06
CA TYR A 173 -14.37 9.90 -10.07
C TYR A 173 -13.66 8.53 -9.99
N VAL A 174 -14.39 7.43 -9.87
CA VAL A 174 -13.84 6.08 -10.02
C VAL A 174 -13.89 5.70 -11.50
N ALA A 175 -12.74 5.30 -12.05
CA ALA A 175 -12.68 4.86 -13.42
C ALA A 175 -13.42 3.53 -13.62
N ASP A 176 -13.95 3.33 -14.82
CA ASP A 176 -14.53 2.08 -15.28
C ASP A 176 -13.86 1.74 -16.62
N PRO A 177 -12.86 0.84 -16.63
CA PRO A 177 -12.35 0.00 -15.53
C PRO A 177 -11.44 0.72 -14.52
N LEU A 178 -11.47 0.28 -13.24
CA LEU A 178 -10.47 0.58 -12.21
C LEU A 178 -9.54 -0.63 -12.04
N HIS A 179 -8.25 -0.41 -12.21
CA HIS A 179 -7.22 -1.44 -12.01
C HIS A 179 -6.72 -1.47 -10.56
N VAL A 180 -6.53 -2.67 -10.03
CA VAL A 180 -6.03 -2.86 -8.66
C VAL A 180 -4.93 -3.91 -8.64
N PHE A 181 -3.76 -3.55 -8.11
CA PHE A 181 -2.63 -4.45 -7.97
C PHE A 181 -2.25 -4.63 -6.50
N LEU A 182 -2.19 -5.88 -6.06
CA LEU A 182 -1.66 -6.25 -4.76
C LEU A 182 -0.35 -7.03 -4.96
N THR A 183 0.78 -6.47 -4.53
CA THR A 183 2.06 -7.17 -4.65
C THR A 183 2.16 -8.31 -3.64
N VAL A 184 2.80 -9.39 -4.04
CA VAL A 184 3.11 -10.55 -3.18
C VAL A 184 4.52 -11.05 -3.50
N THR A 185 5.17 -11.67 -2.53
CA THR A 185 6.42 -12.38 -2.77
C THR A 185 6.10 -13.86 -2.96
N ASN A 186 6.27 -14.34 -4.18
CA ASN A 186 6.00 -15.72 -4.58
C ASN A 186 7.18 -16.62 -4.19
N LEU A 187 7.00 -17.52 -3.23
CA LEU A 187 8.08 -18.37 -2.74
C LEU A 187 8.44 -19.51 -3.71
N ARG A 188 7.52 -19.88 -4.63
CA ARG A 188 7.81 -20.87 -5.68
C ARG A 188 8.63 -20.26 -6.82
N GLY A 189 8.32 -19.02 -7.20
CA GLY A 189 8.99 -18.26 -8.24
C GLY A 189 8.50 -18.56 -9.66
N ILE A 190 8.70 -17.61 -10.56
CA ILE A 190 8.25 -17.61 -11.95
C ILE A 190 9.50 -17.69 -12.84
N PRO A 191 9.67 -18.77 -13.65
CA PRO A 191 10.88 -18.96 -14.44
C PRO A 191 10.87 -18.14 -15.74
N TYR A 192 11.96 -17.44 -16.01
CA TYR A 192 12.18 -16.69 -17.25
C TYR A 192 13.51 -17.09 -17.89
N PRO A 193 13.50 -17.62 -19.13
CA PRO A 193 14.72 -18.01 -19.81
C PRO A 193 15.43 -16.82 -20.46
N LEU A 194 16.72 -16.69 -20.20
CA LEU A 194 17.60 -15.80 -20.95
C LEU A 194 18.30 -16.60 -22.06
N LYS A 195 18.11 -16.16 -23.30
CA LYS A 195 18.72 -16.79 -24.47
C LYS A 195 20.12 -16.22 -24.72
N PHE A 196 21.12 -17.07 -24.78
CA PHE A 196 22.49 -16.71 -25.14
C PHE A 196 22.86 -17.32 -26.47
N ALA A 197 23.62 -16.59 -27.30
CA ALA A 197 24.33 -17.18 -28.43
C ALA A 197 25.39 -18.15 -27.90
N ASN A 198 25.35 -19.41 -28.33
CA ASN A 198 26.14 -20.48 -27.75
C ASN A 198 26.74 -21.34 -28.88
N PHE A 199 27.98 -21.80 -28.70
CA PHE A 199 28.67 -22.73 -29.59
C PHE A 199 28.39 -24.21 -29.29
N SER A 200 27.59 -24.53 -28.29
CA SER A 200 27.24 -25.90 -27.94
C SER A 200 26.25 -26.50 -28.94
N GLN A 201 26.53 -27.71 -29.42
CA GLN A 201 25.61 -28.46 -30.27
C GLN A 201 24.44 -29.08 -29.52
N SER A 202 24.42 -29.02 -28.18
CA SER A 202 23.35 -29.52 -27.35
C SER A 202 22.30 -28.44 -27.13
N GLU A 203 21.06 -28.69 -27.56
CA GLU A 203 19.95 -27.75 -27.38
C GLU A 203 19.62 -27.47 -25.91
N LYS A 204 19.97 -28.38 -24.99
CA LYS A 204 19.68 -28.26 -23.55
C LYS A 204 20.49 -27.18 -22.80
N VAL A 205 21.56 -26.63 -23.41
CA VAL A 205 22.49 -25.68 -22.74
C VAL A 205 22.34 -24.24 -23.25
N LYS A 206 21.35 -23.95 -24.08
CA LYS A 206 21.19 -22.63 -24.72
C LYS A 206 20.47 -21.57 -23.88
N GLN A 207 19.99 -21.92 -22.68
CA GLN A 207 19.19 -21.04 -21.87
C GLN A 207 19.75 -20.97 -20.45
N TYR A 208 19.83 -19.75 -19.93
CA TYR A 208 20.02 -19.48 -18.50
C TYR A 208 18.68 -19.11 -17.89
N GLU A 209 18.23 -19.89 -16.93
CA GLU A 209 16.96 -19.65 -16.26
C GLU A 209 17.13 -18.67 -15.10
N MET A 210 16.30 -17.65 -15.08
CA MET A 210 16.14 -16.74 -13.95
C MET A 210 14.77 -16.93 -13.33
N THR A 211 14.71 -16.97 -12.01
CA THR A 211 13.44 -17.10 -11.28
C THR A 211 13.07 -15.77 -10.65
N MET A 212 11.88 -15.28 -10.96
CA MET A 212 11.35 -14.06 -10.38
C MET A 212 10.42 -14.38 -9.23
N HIS A 213 10.67 -13.77 -8.08
CA HIS A 213 9.86 -13.89 -6.87
C HIS A 213 8.97 -12.66 -6.61
N ALA A 214 9.25 -11.52 -7.25
CA ALA A 214 8.38 -10.36 -7.21
C ALA A 214 7.12 -10.64 -8.04
N ASP A 215 5.98 -10.77 -7.37
CA ASP A 215 4.71 -11.11 -8.01
C ASP A 215 3.61 -10.13 -7.61
N ASN A 216 2.49 -10.15 -8.33
CA ASN A 216 1.31 -9.35 -8.00
C ASN A 216 0.03 -10.08 -8.41
N VAL A 217 -1.06 -9.75 -7.73
CA VAL A 217 -2.40 -10.15 -8.15
C VAL A 217 -3.11 -8.92 -8.69
N HIS A 218 -3.53 -9.00 -9.95
CA HIS A 218 -4.18 -7.93 -10.68
C HIS A 218 -5.70 -8.15 -10.71
N PHE A 219 -6.46 -7.15 -10.28
CA PHE A 219 -7.91 -7.12 -10.34
C PHE A 219 -8.37 -5.95 -11.18
N ILE A 220 -9.51 -6.11 -11.85
CA ILE A 220 -10.17 -5.06 -12.63
C ILE A 220 -11.61 -4.94 -12.14
N LEU A 221 -11.95 -3.81 -11.52
CA LEU A 221 -13.32 -3.47 -11.16
C LEU A 221 -13.98 -2.77 -12.36
N SER A 222 -15.00 -3.40 -12.92
CA SER A 222 -15.77 -2.83 -14.04
C SER A 222 -17.19 -3.40 -14.09
N LYS A 223 -18.13 -2.61 -14.64
CA LYS A 223 -19.52 -3.04 -14.82
C LYS A 223 -19.62 -4.22 -15.78
N ASP A 224 -18.93 -4.11 -16.90
CA ASP A 224 -18.87 -5.14 -17.93
C ASP A 224 -17.54 -5.91 -17.85
N GLU A 225 -17.58 -7.19 -18.18
CA GLU A 225 -16.39 -8.02 -18.22
C GLU A 225 -15.42 -7.49 -19.28
N PRO A 226 -14.17 -7.16 -18.90
CA PRO A 226 -13.20 -6.63 -19.84
C PRO A 226 -12.84 -7.67 -20.91
N ALA A 227 -13.03 -7.33 -22.19
CA ALA A 227 -12.77 -8.22 -23.32
C ALA A 227 -11.33 -8.77 -23.39
N LYS A 228 -10.39 -8.19 -22.64
CA LYS A 228 -8.96 -8.54 -22.61
C LYS A 228 -8.42 -8.63 -21.17
N ALA A 229 -9.22 -9.11 -20.24
CA ALA A 229 -8.79 -9.31 -18.84
C ALA A 229 -7.75 -10.44 -18.66
N GLN A 230 -6.99 -10.76 -19.72
CA GLN A 230 -5.95 -11.79 -19.64
C GLN A 230 -4.98 -11.48 -18.50
N GLY A 231 -4.85 -12.43 -17.56
CA GLY A 231 -3.97 -12.28 -16.40
C GLY A 231 -4.54 -11.48 -15.20
N ALA A 232 -5.70 -10.83 -15.35
CA ALA A 232 -6.40 -10.13 -14.29
C ALA A 232 -7.70 -10.84 -13.88
N PHE A 233 -8.14 -10.59 -12.65
CA PHE A 233 -9.43 -11.08 -12.14
C PHE A 233 -10.47 -9.98 -12.23
N TRP A 234 -11.60 -10.28 -12.87
CA TRP A 234 -12.70 -9.33 -12.97
C TRP A 234 -13.48 -9.24 -11.67
N LEU A 235 -13.53 -8.06 -11.07
CA LEU A 235 -14.39 -7.73 -9.95
C LEU A 235 -15.67 -7.07 -10.47
N LYS A 236 -16.77 -7.80 -10.47
CA LYS A 236 -18.08 -7.23 -10.77
C LYS A 236 -18.52 -6.38 -9.57
N PRO A 237 -18.92 -5.12 -9.78
CA PRO A 237 -19.41 -4.27 -8.70
C PRO A 237 -20.57 -4.93 -7.94
N TYR A 238 -20.52 -4.84 -6.62
CA TYR A 238 -21.55 -5.36 -5.70
C TYR A 238 -21.73 -6.89 -5.66
N ASP A 239 -20.85 -7.66 -6.31
CA ASP A 239 -20.84 -9.13 -6.26
C ASP A 239 -19.90 -9.65 -5.16
N PHE A 240 -19.97 -9.01 -3.98
CA PHE A 240 -19.03 -9.19 -2.87
C PHE A 240 -18.98 -10.62 -2.29
N GLN A 241 -20.01 -11.43 -2.56
CA GLN A 241 -20.10 -12.82 -2.10
C GLN A 241 -19.38 -13.83 -3.02
N ASN A 242 -18.90 -13.36 -4.18
CA ASN A 242 -18.24 -14.23 -5.14
C ASN A 242 -16.87 -14.69 -4.60
N PRO A 243 -16.71 -16.00 -4.29
CA PRO A 243 -15.48 -16.50 -3.68
C PRO A 243 -14.30 -16.54 -4.65
N GLU A 244 -14.56 -16.64 -5.96
CA GLU A 244 -13.51 -16.75 -7.00
C GLU A 244 -12.88 -15.40 -7.34
N THR A 245 -13.59 -14.30 -7.08
CA THR A 245 -13.12 -12.96 -7.39
C THR A 245 -12.94 -12.11 -6.13
N TRP A 246 -14.00 -11.74 -5.44
CA TRP A 246 -13.92 -10.97 -4.20
C TRP A 246 -13.28 -11.75 -3.05
N GLY A 247 -13.54 -13.08 -2.96
CA GLY A 247 -12.83 -13.96 -2.03
C GLY A 247 -11.34 -14.07 -2.33
N LEU A 248 -10.96 -14.08 -3.61
CA LEU A 248 -9.55 -14.02 -4.00
C LEU A 248 -8.90 -12.67 -3.65
N LEU A 249 -9.62 -11.55 -3.84
CA LEU A 249 -9.15 -10.23 -3.42
C LEU A 249 -8.89 -10.19 -1.90
N GLN A 250 -9.79 -10.76 -1.10
CA GLN A 250 -9.61 -10.91 0.34
C GLN A 250 -8.35 -11.74 0.68
N ASN A 251 -8.15 -12.89 0.01
CA ASN A 251 -6.97 -13.72 0.22
C ASN A 251 -5.68 -13.01 -0.23
N ALA A 252 -5.72 -12.30 -1.35
CA ALA A 252 -4.59 -11.52 -1.84
C ALA A 252 -4.24 -10.36 -0.89
N ALA A 253 -5.25 -9.75 -0.25
CA ALA A 253 -5.05 -8.73 0.79
C ALA A 253 -4.38 -9.31 2.06
N LEU A 254 -4.71 -10.55 2.45
CA LEU A 254 -3.98 -11.24 3.51
C LEU A 254 -2.56 -11.60 3.09
N ALA A 255 -2.40 -12.10 1.86
CA ALA A 255 -1.12 -12.53 1.31
C ALA A 255 -0.11 -11.38 1.21
N THR A 256 -0.55 -10.23 0.70
CA THR A 256 0.33 -9.06 0.58
C THR A 256 0.83 -8.56 1.94
N GLY A 257 0.08 -8.77 3.03
CA GLY A 257 0.45 -8.38 4.38
C GLY A 257 1.12 -9.47 5.23
N ALA A 258 1.42 -10.65 4.66
CA ALA A 258 1.99 -11.79 5.37
C ALA A 258 3.49 -11.58 5.67
N PHE A 259 3.83 -10.67 6.58
CA PHE A 259 5.21 -10.32 6.92
C PHE A 259 6.00 -11.55 7.40
N PRO A 260 7.14 -11.87 6.77
CA PRO A 260 7.89 -13.10 7.05
C PRO A 260 8.24 -13.25 8.53
N ILE A 261 8.18 -14.49 9.02
CA ILE A 261 8.44 -14.86 10.43
C ILE A 261 7.34 -14.35 11.37
N GLY A 262 6.95 -13.08 11.25
CA GLY A 262 5.93 -12.47 12.12
C GLY A 262 4.53 -13.01 11.86
N LEU A 263 4.14 -13.07 10.58
CA LEU A 263 2.82 -13.50 10.13
C LEU A 263 2.90 -14.74 9.23
N ALA A 264 1.82 -15.55 9.22
CA ALA A 264 1.79 -16.80 8.47
C ALA A 264 1.74 -16.56 6.96
N PRO A 265 2.48 -17.35 6.14
CA PRO A 265 2.39 -17.30 4.70
C PRO A 265 0.98 -17.73 4.22
N VAL A 266 0.58 -17.21 3.07
CA VAL A 266 -0.74 -17.48 2.47
C VAL A 266 -0.56 -18.29 1.19
N LEU A 267 -1.38 -19.33 1.00
CA LEU A 267 -1.44 -20.08 -0.26
C LEU A 267 -2.33 -19.32 -1.25
N LEU A 268 -1.78 -18.99 -2.40
CA LEU A 268 -2.53 -18.46 -3.55
C LEU A 268 -2.57 -19.50 -4.67
N LYS A 269 -3.71 -19.53 -5.35
CA LYS A 269 -3.95 -20.38 -6.51
C LYS A 269 -4.10 -19.52 -7.75
N ARG A 270 -3.36 -19.88 -8.79
CA ARG A 270 -3.36 -19.21 -10.08
C ARG A 270 -3.40 -20.25 -11.21
N ILE A 271 -3.57 -19.75 -12.41
CA ILE A 271 -3.37 -20.53 -13.64
C ILE A 271 -2.12 -20.00 -14.33
N SER A 272 -1.23 -20.88 -14.76
CA SER A 272 0.08 -20.51 -15.34
C SER A 272 -0.04 -19.55 -16.52
N SER A 273 -1.06 -19.71 -17.37
CA SER A 273 -1.31 -18.83 -18.53
C SER A 273 -1.64 -17.37 -18.16
N GLN A 274 -1.99 -17.09 -16.91
CA GLN A 274 -2.18 -15.70 -16.44
C GLN A 274 -0.87 -14.90 -16.42
N TYR A 275 0.28 -15.58 -16.44
CA TYR A 275 1.59 -14.95 -16.50
C TYR A 275 2.06 -14.64 -17.92
N ASP A 276 1.47 -15.24 -18.96
CA ASP A 276 1.88 -15.07 -20.36
C ASP A 276 1.69 -13.63 -20.85
N VAL A 277 0.78 -12.91 -20.24
CA VAL A 277 0.42 -11.52 -20.60
C VAL A 277 1.07 -10.47 -19.69
N ARG A 278 1.96 -10.90 -18.78
CA ARG A 278 2.67 -9.98 -17.90
C ARG A 278 3.62 -9.09 -18.70
N HIS A 279 3.43 -7.77 -18.60
CA HIS A 279 4.19 -6.78 -19.33
C HIS A 279 5.51 -6.46 -18.62
N TRP A 280 6.54 -6.32 -19.43
CA TRP A 280 7.86 -5.91 -19.02
C TRP A 280 8.26 -4.63 -19.75
N ARG A 281 8.97 -3.74 -19.06
CA ARG A 281 9.50 -2.53 -19.66
C ARG A 281 10.73 -2.89 -20.51
N HIS A 282 10.68 -2.50 -21.77
CA HIS A 282 11.75 -2.67 -22.74
C HIS A 282 12.41 -1.34 -23.05
N LYS A 283 13.73 -1.35 -23.16
CA LYS A 283 14.52 -0.21 -23.63
C LYS A 283 15.05 -0.54 -25.03
N GLY A 284 14.92 0.40 -25.94
CA GLY A 284 15.42 0.28 -27.32
C GLY A 284 14.44 0.86 -28.34
N PRO A 285 14.88 1.00 -29.59
CA PRO A 285 14.05 1.57 -30.63
C PRO A 285 12.88 0.63 -30.94
N HIS A 286 11.68 1.15 -30.82
CA HIS A 286 10.44 0.53 -31.25
C HIS A 286 9.68 1.49 -32.14
N SER A 287 9.11 1.00 -33.22
CA SER A 287 8.30 1.80 -34.13
C SER A 287 6.92 1.19 -34.29
N GLU A 288 5.89 1.98 -33.96
CA GLU A 288 4.50 1.59 -34.12
C GLU A 288 3.70 2.78 -34.64
N ASN A 289 2.89 2.56 -35.67
CA ASN A 289 2.05 3.59 -36.32
C ASN A 289 2.84 4.87 -36.73
N GLY A 290 4.09 4.68 -37.20
CA GLY A 290 4.97 5.78 -37.62
C GLY A 290 5.60 6.61 -36.50
N ARG A 291 5.41 6.21 -35.26
CA ARG A 291 6.08 6.82 -34.08
C ARG A 291 7.22 5.96 -33.59
N HIS A 292 8.28 6.61 -33.13
CA HIS A 292 9.46 5.96 -32.55
C HIS A 292 9.44 6.11 -31.03
N TYR A 293 9.67 4.99 -30.35
CA TYR A 293 9.71 4.90 -28.88
C TYR A 293 11.06 4.39 -28.43
N CYS A 294 11.60 4.95 -27.36
CA CYS A 294 12.82 4.47 -26.73
C CYS A 294 12.53 3.47 -25.61
N GLU A 295 11.32 3.51 -25.06
CA GLU A 295 10.85 2.61 -24.02
C GLU A 295 9.39 2.22 -24.32
N TYR A 296 9.04 0.98 -24.03
CA TYR A 296 7.69 0.44 -24.25
C TYR A 296 7.47 -0.80 -23.37
N TRP A 297 6.20 -1.16 -23.18
CA TRP A 297 5.81 -2.34 -22.42
C TRP A 297 5.42 -3.46 -23.37
N LYS A 298 5.97 -4.66 -23.13
CA LYS A 298 5.67 -5.85 -23.92
C LYS A 298 5.54 -7.07 -23.01
N PRO A 299 4.58 -7.99 -23.28
CA PRO A 299 4.50 -9.23 -22.54
C PRO A 299 5.70 -10.14 -22.86
N ILE A 300 6.23 -10.77 -21.81
CA ILE A 300 7.21 -11.85 -21.93
C ILE A 300 6.63 -13.04 -21.17
N PRO A 301 6.22 -14.12 -21.87
CA PRO A 301 5.74 -15.32 -21.20
C PRO A 301 6.87 -16.02 -20.44
N PRO A 302 6.59 -16.56 -19.25
CA PRO A 302 7.52 -17.43 -18.55
C PRO A 302 7.63 -18.78 -19.26
N ASP A 303 8.69 -19.53 -18.94
CA ASP A 303 8.88 -20.90 -19.41
C ASP A 303 8.80 -21.86 -18.21
N PHE A 304 7.63 -22.38 -17.96
CA PHE A 304 7.43 -23.36 -16.87
C PHE A 304 7.90 -24.77 -17.21
N GLY A 305 8.38 -25.01 -18.44
CA GLY A 305 8.70 -26.35 -18.95
C GLY A 305 7.47 -27.24 -19.16
N GLY A 306 7.66 -28.37 -19.82
CA GLY A 306 6.59 -29.34 -20.13
C GLY A 306 5.76 -28.95 -21.35
N ASP A 307 4.81 -29.84 -21.71
CA ASP A 307 3.99 -29.70 -22.93
C ASP A 307 2.62 -29.07 -22.65
N GLU A 308 2.26 -28.87 -21.38
CA GLU A 308 0.98 -28.28 -20.99
C GLU A 308 0.98 -26.76 -21.19
N LYS A 309 0.05 -26.27 -21.99
CA LYS A 309 -0.11 -24.84 -22.25
C LYS A 309 -0.61 -24.05 -21.03
N SER A 310 -1.32 -24.71 -20.10
CA SER A 310 -1.89 -24.08 -18.92
C SER A 310 -2.12 -25.15 -17.85
N PHE A 311 -1.74 -24.85 -16.60
CA PHE A 311 -1.89 -25.73 -15.44
C PHE A 311 -2.18 -24.91 -14.16
N GLU A 312 -2.67 -25.58 -13.13
CA GLU A 312 -2.83 -24.95 -11.80
C GLU A 312 -1.46 -24.67 -11.17
N TYR A 313 -1.23 -23.39 -10.91
CA TYR A 313 0.01 -22.89 -10.35
C TYR A 313 -0.22 -22.38 -8.93
N ASP A 314 -0.11 -23.28 -7.97
CA ASP A 314 -0.23 -22.98 -6.55
C ASP A 314 1.12 -22.58 -5.95
N PHE A 315 1.14 -21.58 -5.11
CA PHE A 315 2.36 -21.14 -4.43
C PHE A 315 2.05 -20.49 -3.07
N LEU A 316 2.96 -20.70 -2.13
CA LEU A 316 2.98 -19.94 -0.90
C LEU A 316 3.55 -18.55 -1.18
N CYS A 317 2.95 -17.55 -0.58
CA CYS A 317 3.45 -16.18 -0.63
C CYS A 317 3.61 -15.57 0.75
N VAL A 318 4.53 -14.64 0.81
CA VAL A 318 4.75 -13.74 1.93
C VAL A 318 4.59 -12.30 1.46
N ASP A 319 4.74 -11.36 2.38
CA ASP A 319 4.55 -9.92 2.18
C ASP A 319 5.16 -9.41 0.87
N GLY A 320 4.35 -8.73 0.08
CA GLY A 320 4.78 -8.15 -1.20
C GLY A 320 5.86 -7.08 -1.05
N GLY A 321 5.88 -6.40 0.09
CA GLY A 321 6.89 -5.40 0.41
C GLY A 321 8.31 -5.95 0.58
N VAL A 322 8.51 -7.27 0.63
CA VAL A 322 9.85 -7.87 0.61
C VAL A 322 10.52 -7.62 -0.74
N MET A 323 9.79 -7.77 -1.86
CA MET A 323 10.33 -7.66 -3.22
C MET A 323 9.90 -6.38 -3.95
N ASN A 324 8.68 -5.88 -3.73
CA ASN A 324 8.15 -4.66 -4.36
C ASN A 324 7.28 -3.89 -3.38
N ASN A 325 7.91 -3.00 -2.60
CA ASN A 325 7.23 -2.24 -1.54
C ASN A 325 6.50 -0.99 -2.05
N GLU A 326 6.98 -0.40 -3.11
CA GLU A 326 6.45 0.79 -3.77
C GLU A 326 6.15 0.46 -5.25
N PRO A 327 4.96 -0.11 -5.57
CA PRO A 327 4.65 -0.60 -6.92
C PRO A 327 4.30 0.52 -7.91
N LEU A 328 5.19 1.48 -8.10
CA LEU A 328 5.06 2.59 -9.06
C LEU A 328 4.98 2.11 -10.50
N ASP A 329 5.77 1.08 -10.83
CA ASP A 329 5.81 0.44 -12.14
C ASP A 329 4.45 -0.08 -12.57
N LEU A 330 3.69 -0.71 -11.65
CA LEU A 330 2.36 -1.24 -11.93
C LEU A 330 1.33 -0.13 -12.15
N ALA A 331 1.42 0.96 -11.40
CA ALA A 331 0.56 2.12 -11.62
C ALA A 331 0.88 2.82 -12.95
N ASN A 332 2.16 3.00 -13.25
CA ASN A 332 2.61 3.62 -14.49
C ASN A 332 2.22 2.79 -15.73
N LEU A 333 2.28 1.46 -15.66
CA LEU A 333 1.82 0.59 -16.74
C LEU A 333 0.37 0.90 -17.17
N VAL A 334 -0.52 1.15 -16.20
CA VAL A 334 -1.93 1.46 -16.48
C VAL A 334 -2.11 2.91 -16.93
N LEU A 335 -1.42 3.86 -16.29
CA LEU A 335 -1.54 5.28 -16.64
C LEU A 335 -0.93 5.60 -18.01
N SER A 336 0.25 5.06 -18.31
CA SER A 336 0.96 5.33 -19.55
C SER A 336 0.46 4.50 -20.72
N GLY A 337 -0.20 3.36 -20.43
CA GLY A 337 -0.54 2.38 -21.45
C GLY A 337 0.70 1.64 -21.98
N PRO A 338 0.56 0.87 -23.07
CA PRO A 338 1.65 0.03 -23.59
C PRO A 338 2.83 0.83 -24.16
N LEU A 339 2.63 2.10 -24.45
CA LEU A 339 3.65 2.99 -25.00
C LEU A 339 3.97 4.03 -23.92
N ASP A 340 5.09 3.84 -23.22
CA ASP A 340 5.53 4.69 -22.11
C ASP A 340 5.98 6.06 -22.63
N VAL A 341 5.02 6.95 -22.85
CA VAL A 341 5.27 8.36 -23.14
C VAL A 341 4.92 9.16 -21.89
N GLU A 342 5.91 9.37 -21.02
CA GLU A 342 5.70 10.31 -19.92
C GLU A 342 5.63 11.75 -20.46
N PRO A 343 4.56 12.49 -20.16
CA PRO A 343 4.50 13.89 -20.54
C PRO A 343 5.54 14.67 -19.72
N SER A 344 6.47 15.31 -20.38
CA SER A 344 7.42 16.24 -19.78
C SER A 344 6.84 17.65 -19.77
N GLY A 345 6.74 18.25 -18.60
CA GLY A 345 6.27 19.63 -18.42
C GLY A 345 4.83 19.74 -17.92
N GLY A 346 4.60 20.75 -17.07
CA GLY A 346 3.32 20.95 -16.38
C GLY A 346 2.12 21.26 -17.31
N ASP A 347 2.40 21.73 -18.52
CA ASP A 347 1.42 22.03 -19.57
C ASP A 347 0.82 20.78 -20.23
N LYS A 348 1.55 19.66 -20.21
CA LYS A 348 1.17 18.43 -20.91
C LYS A 348 0.67 17.32 -19.98
N VAL A 349 0.78 17.50 -18.68
CA VAL A 349 0.42 16.48 -17.70
C VAL A 349 -1.10 16.34 -17.63
N THR A 350 -1.60 15.14 -17.97
CA THR A 350 -3.01 14.73 -17.87
C THR A 350 -3.24 13.64 -16.85
N ARG A 351 -2.17 13.13 -16.25
CA ARG A 351 -2.18 12.00 -15.31
C ARG A 351 -1.07 12.15 -14.29
N ALA A 352 -1.28 11.61 -13.10
CA ALA A 352 -0.26 11.61 -12.05
C ALA A 352 -0.37 10.38 -11.15
N THR A 353 0.79 9.95 -10.66
CA THR A 353 0.89 8.98 -9.59
C THR A 353 1.01 9.70 -8.25
N VAL A 354 0.17 9.34 -7.31
CA VAL A 354 0.22 9.79 -5.91
C VAL A 354 0.64 8.62 -5.05
N MET A 355 1.86 8.70 -4.52
CA MET A 355 2.42 7.68 -3.62
C MET A 355 2.17 8.06 -2.17
N ILE A 356 1.59 7.14 -1.40
CA ILE A 356 1.38 7.25 0.05
C ILE A 356 2.47 6.42 0.73
N LEU A 357 3.37 7.10 1.43
CA LEU A 357 4.56 6.49 2.04
C LEU A 357 4.62 6.76 3.55
N PRO A 358 4.10 5.85 4.40
CA PRO A 358 4.10 6.02 5.85
C PRO A 358 5.50 6.06 6.47
N PHE A 359 6.47 5.37 5.87
CA PHE A 359 7.86 5.35 6.30
C PHE A 359 8.77 5.94 5.22
N PRO A 360 8.84 7.27 5.10
CA PRO A 360 9.80 7.87 4.17
C PRO A 360 11.22 7.49 4.62
N ASN A 361 11.96 6.86 3.74
CA ASN A 361 13.35 6.50 4.00
C ASN A 361 14.17 7.79 4.18
N SER A 362 14.55 8.08 5.40
CA SER A 362 15.67 8.99 5.62
C SER A 362 16.93 8.17 5.36
N THR A 363 17.75 8.61 4.42
CA THR A 363 19.09 8.04 4.20
C THR A 363 19.96 8.33 5.41
N GLY A 364 19.75 7.59 6.49
CA GLY A 364 20.61 7.62 7.68
C GLY A 364 21.96 6.96 7.39
N PHE A 365 22.57 7.30 6.22
CA PHE A 365 23.89 6.79 5.89
C PHE A 365 24.90 7.31 6.90
N SER A 366 25.43 6.41 7.74
CA SER A 366 26.52 6.74 8.65
C SER A 366 27.84 6.71 7.90
N ARG A 367 28.56 7.82 7.94
CA ARG A 367 29.95 7.87 7.44
C ARG A 367 30.91 7.06 8.33
N LYS A 368 30.52 6.74 9.56
CA LYS A 368 31.27 5.85 10.45
C LYS A 368 30.74 4.44 10.22
N TYR A 369 31.57 3.55 9.73
CA TYR A 369 31.25 2.16 9.58
C TYR A 369 31.79 1.41 10.81
N ASP A 370 30.88 0.80 11.53
CA ASP A 370 31.21 -0.13 12.61
C ASP A 370 31.12 -1.54 12.01
N GLY A 371 32.30 -2.11 11.73
CA GLY A 371 32.44 -3.44 11.13
C GLY A 371 32.18 -4.56 12.14
N ASP A 372 31.03 -4.55 12.83
CA ASP A 372 30.67 -5.64 13.76
C ASP A 372 30.56 -6.97 13.01
N THR A 373 31.43 -7.90 13.35
CA THR A 373 31.53 -9.25 12.78
C THR A 373 30.73 -10.30 13.57
N ASN A 374 29.88 -9.89 14.50
CA ASN A 374 29.00 -10.82 15.22
C ASN A 374 28.11 -11.56 14.21
N PHE A 375 28.04 -12.87 14.33
CA PHE A 375 27.31 -13.75 13.39
C PHE A 375 25.84 -13.35 13.21
N ILE A 376 25.13 -13.03 14.29
CA ILE A 376 23.72 -12.63 14.23
C ILE A 376 23.58 -11.27 13.53
N HIS A 377 24.52 -10.36 13.78
CA HIS A 377 24.55 -9.05 13.11
C HIS A 377 24.81 -9.21 11.61
N LEU A 378 25.79 -10.01 11.22
CA LEU A 378 26.09 -10.31 9.81
C LEU A 378 24.89 -10.92 9.10
N LEU A 379 24.23 -11.91 9.71
CA LEU A 379 23.06 -12.56 9.13
C LEU A 379 21.91 -11.55 8.91
N SER A 380 21.61 -10.77 9.92
CA SER A 380 20.56 -9.75 9.88
C SER A 380 20.87 -8.64 8.86
N THR A 381 22.12 -8.17 8.80
CA THR A 381 22.56 -7.14 7.87
C THR A 381 22.55 -7.67 6.41
N THR A 382 22.96 -8.92 6.20
CA THR A 382 22.88 -9.57 4.89
C THR A 382 21.42 -9.65 4.42
N PHE A 383 20.52 -10.13 5.28
CA PHE A 383 19.09 -10.22 4.96
C PHE A 383 18.49 -8.85 4.62
N ASN A 384 18.78 -7.83 5.41
CA ASN A 384 18.35 -6.46 5.13
C ASN A 384 18.94 -5.93 3.82
N GLY A 385 20.20 -6.24 3.52
CA GLY A 385 20.84 -5.89 2.26
C GLY A 385 20.14 -6.53 1.06
N LEU A 386 19.77 -7.81 1.15
CA LEU A 386 19.02 -8.52 0.11
C LEU A 386 17.64 -7.89 -0.13
N ILE A 387 16.90 -7.57 0.94
CA ILE A 387 15.59 -6.89 0.82
C ILE A 387 15.75 -5.51 0.18
N ASN A 388 16.72 -4.72 0.62
CA ASN A 388 16.95 -3.40 0.07
C ASN A 388 17.35 -3.47 -1.42
N GLN A 389 18.18 -4.46 -1.79
CA GLN A 389 18.55 -4.68 -3.18
C GLN A 389 17.35 -5.14 -4.03
N ALA A 390 16.49 -6.01 -3.50
CA ALA A 390 15.28 -6.46 -4.18
C ALA A 390 14.29 -5.32 -4.45
N ARG A 391 14.20 -4.36 -3.53
CA ARG A 391 13.37 -3.14 -3.67
C ARG A 391 13.99 -2.09 -4.58
N PHE A 392 15.32 -2.12 -4.78
CA PHE A 392 16.02 -1.14 -5.59
C PHE A 392 15.71 -1.34 -7.07
N LYS A 393 15.13 -0.34 -7.70
CA LYS A 393 14.77 -0.35 -9.11
C LYS A 393 15.60 0.70 -9.86
N PRO A 394 16.62 0.27 -10.64
CA PRO A 394 17.50 1.22 -11.38
C PRO A 394 16.72 2.16 -12.31
N ASP A 395 15.63 1.68 -12.89
CA ASP A 395 14.81 2.47 -13.81
C ASP A 395 14.03 3.59 -13.09
N GLU A 396 13.63 3.37 -11.83
CA GLU A 396 13.03 4.41 -11.00
C GLU A 396 14.06 5.45 -10.54
N LEU A 397 15.33 5.04 -10.36
CA LEU A 397 16.41 5.98 -10.03
C LEU A 397 16.64 6.99 -11.16
N ALA A 398 16.53 6.55 -12.41
CA ALA A 398 16.66 7.46 -13.56
C ALA A 398 15.58 8.56 -13.57
N MET A 399 14.41 8.29 -12.99
CA MET A 399 13.34 9.28 -12.84
C MET A 399 13.65 10.33 -11.75
N ALA A 400 14.59 10.07 -10.86
CA ALA A 400 14.95 10.98 -9.77
C ALA A 400 15.70 12.25 -10.25
N ASP A 401 16.23 12.22 -11.46
CA ASP A 401 16.94 13.35 -12.08
C ASP A 401 16.00 14.43 -12.67
N ASP A 402 14.69 14.18 -12.70
CA ASP A 402 13.70 15.15 -13.14
C ASP A 402 13.50 16.25 -12.08
N ALA A 403 13.96 17.44 -12.37
CA ALA A 403 13.94 18.58 -11.45
C ALA A 403 12.52 19.10 -11.13
N ASN A 404 11.51 18.81 -11.98
CA ASN A 404 10.14 19.30 -11.83
C ASN A 404 9.11 18.26 -12.21
N PRO A 405 8.92 17.19 -11.40
CA PRO A 405 7.96 16.15 -11.69
C PRO A 405 6.54 16.64 -11.41
N PHE A 406 5.78 16.97 -12.46
CA PHE A 406 4.37 17.34 -12.35
C PHE A 406 3.42 16.12 -12.41
N ASN A 407 3.95 14.92 -12.63
CA ASN A 407 3.22 13.67 -12.76
C ASN A 407 3.45 12.69 -11.59
N ARG A 408 4.27 13.07 -10.59
CA ARG A 408 4.60 12.22 -9.43
C ARG A 408 4.52 13.03 -8.16
N PHE A 409 3.69 12.57 -7.23
CA PHE A 409 3.44 13.25 -5.97
C PHE A 409 3.61 12.28 -4.81
N LEU A 410 4.03 12.81 -3.65
CA LEU A 410 4.32 12.03 -2.47
C LEU A 410 3.55 12.56 -1.26
N VAL A 411 2.80 11.68 -0.60
CA VAL A 411 2.15 11.94 0.68
C VAL A 411 2.90 11.21 1.79
N VAL A 412 3.52 11.98 2.68
CA VAL A 412 4.32 11.47 3.80
C VAL A 412 3.80 12.00 5.13
N PRO A 413 4.03 11.28 6.24
CA PRO A 413 3.63 11.75 7.56
C PRO A 413 4.35 13.02 7.97
N ARG A 414 3.57 14.04 8.35
CA ARG A 414 4.08 15.30 8.87
C ARG A 414 3.24 15.73 10.07
N ARG A 415 3.85 15.74 11.24
CA ARG A 415 3.16 16.07 12.52
C ARG A 415 3.24 17.55 12.88
N GLY A 416 4.28 18.24 12.47
CA GLY A 416 4.54 19.65 12.77
C GLY A 416 6.00 19.93 13.07
N PHE A 417 6.24 21.05 13.74
CA PHE A 417 7.56 21.52 14.11
C PHE A 417 7.66 21.67 15.63
N ARG A 418 8.84 21.44 16.17
CA ARG A 418 9.19 21.74 17.55
C ARG A 418 9.28 23.26 17.77
N SER A 419 9.36 23.68 19.03
CA SER A 419 9.53 25.08 19.40
C SER A 419 10.80 25.74 18.84
N ASN A 420 11.82 24.95 18.50
CA ASN A 420 13.07 25.40 17.85
C ASN A 420 12.97 25.47 16.33
N GLY A 421 11.79 25.22 15.74
CA GLY A 421 11.57 25.25 14.29
C GLY A 421 11.98 23.97 13.54
N GLU A 422 12.54 22.97 14.23
CA GLU A 422 12.86 21.68 13.61
C GLU A 422 11.62 20.79 13.49
N PRO A 423 11.52 19.94 12.45
CA PRO A 423 10.43 18.98 12.34
C PRO A 423 10.45 17.97 13.50
N GLU A 424 9.28 17.50 13.88
CA GLU A 424 9.17 16.43 14.87
C GLU A 424 9.87 15.15 14.38
N PRO A 425 10.75 14.52 15.19
CA PRO A 425 11.60 13.41 14.72
C PRO A 425 10.80 12.12 14.48
N PHE A 426 9.71 11.94 15.20
CA PHE A 426 8.81 10.80 15.07
C PHE A 426 7.44 11.32 14.66
N THR A 427 7.00 10.94 13.47
CA THR A 427 5.77 11.47 12.89
C THR A 427 4.58 10.53 13.11
N ILE A 428 4.80 9.22 13.11
CA ILE A 428 3.76 8.21 13.30
C ILE A 428 4.04 7.32 14.50
N ALA A 429 2.99 7.06 15.28
CA ALA A 429 3.07 6.25 16.49
C ALA A 429 3.22 4.76 16.17
N CYS A 430 2.54 4.28 15.13
CA CYS A 430 2.68 2.90 14.63
C CYS A 430 4.10 2.57 14.15
N GLY A 431 4.96 3.57 13.91
CA GLY A 431 6.35 3.38 13.51
C GLY A 431 7.25 2.81 14.61
N SER A 432 6.79 2.72 15.85
CA SER A 432 7.52 2.03 16.92
C SER A 432 7.68 0.54 16.61
N LEU A 433 8.71 -0.07 17.15
CA LEU A 433 9.04 -1.49 16.95
C LEU A 433 9.14 -1.89 15.46
N GLY A 434 9.76 -1.04 14.65
CA GLY A 434 9.91 -1.31 13.21
C GLY A 434 8.60 -1.38 12.44
N GLY A 435 7.54 -0.71 12.92
CA GLY A 435 6.21 -0.71 12.30
C GLY A 435 5.17 -1.59 12.99
N PHE A 436 5.56 -2.39 14.00
CA PHE A 436 4.63 -3.24 14.77
C PHE A 436 3.93 -2.50 15.91
N GLY A 437 4.35 -1.28 16.22
CA GLY A 437 3.84 -0.53 17.37
C GLY A 437 2.35 -0.29 17.37
N GLY A 438 1.74 -0.14 16.21
CA GLY A 438 0.29 0.04 16.11
C GLY A 438 -0.53 -1.15 16.62
N PHE A 439 0.03 -2.36 16.63
CA PHE A 439 -0.64 -3.52 17.24
C PHE A 439 -0.75 -3.40 18.75
N LEU A 440 0.19 -2.68 19.41
CA LEU A 440 0.19 -2.50 20.86
C LEU A 440 -0.98 -1.68 21.39
N SER A 441 -1.46 -0.70 20.61
CA SER A 441 -2.48 0.22 21.10
C SER A 441 -3.35 0.79 19.98
N ARG A 442 -4.68 0.77 20.21
CA ARG A 442 -5.63 1.49 19.37
C ARG A 442 -5.32 2.98 19.29
N LYS A 443 -4.82 3.60 20.38
CA LYS A 443 -4.44 5.02 20.41
C LYS A 443 -3.40 5.37 19.35
N PHE A 444 -2.46 4.45 19.05
CA PHE A 444 -1.44 4.66 18.03
C PHE A 444 -2.04 4.63 16.63
N ARG A 445 -2.91 3.68 16.36
CA ARG A 445 -3.61 3.54 15.09
C ARG A 445 -4.56 4.70 14.83
N GLU A 446 -5.29 5.12 15.86
CA GLU A 446 -6.18 6.29 15.82
C GLU A 446 -5.41 7.56 15.47
N HIS A 447 -4.30 7.82 16.19
CA HIS A 447 -3.43 8.96 15.91
C HIS A 447 -2.99 8.98 14.45
N ASP A 448 -2.49 7.85 13.94
CA ASP A 448 -1.92 7.80 12.60
C ASP A 448 -3.00 7.90 11.53
N TYR A 449 -4.20 7.37 11.76
CA TYR A 449 -5.34 7.54 10.87
C TYR A 449 -5.74 9.02 10.73
N GLN A 450 -5.91 9.73 11.84
CA GLN A 450 -6.25 11.16 11.82
C GLN A 450 -5.12 12.01 11.25
N LEU A 451 -3.87 11.63 11.50
CA LEU A 451 -2.72 12.28 10.86
C LEU A 451 -2.74 12.07 9.35
N GLY A 452 -3.10 10.88 8.88
CA GLY A 452 -3.27 10.58 7.45
C GLY A 452 -4.32 11.49 6.81
N ARG A 453 -5.49 11.64 7.43
CA ARG A 453 -6.54 12.57 6.99
C ARG A 453 -6.04 14.00 6.89
N ARG A 454 -5.38 14.50 7.95
CA ARG A 454 -4.80 15.84 8.00
C ARG A 454 -3.75 16.08 6.91
N ASN A 455 -2.84 15.13 6.73
CA ASN A 455 -1.77 15.26 5.73
C ASN A 455 -2.32 15.20 4.30
N CYS A 456 -3.36 14.40 4.04
CA CYS A 456 -4.06 14.41 2.77
C CYS A 456 -4.70 15.77 2.48
N GLN A 457 -5.44 16.33 3.43
CA GLN A 457 -6.03 17.67 3.29
C GLN A 457 -4.99 18.71 2.94
N TRP A 458 -3.87 18.73 3.67
CA TRP A 458 -2.81 19.69 3.43
C TRP A 458 -2.11 19.47 2.09
N PHE A 459 -1.89 18.20 1.70
CA PHE A 459 -1.34 17.81 0.40
C PHE A 459 -2.21 18.32 -0.75
N LEU A 460 -3.52 18.10 -0.70
CA LEU A 460 -4.45 18.56 -1.73
C LEU A 460 -4.48 20.09 -1.84
N LYS A 461 -4.41 20.80 -0.71
CA LYS A 461 -4.43 22.26 -0.67
C LYS A 461 -3.16 22.91 -1.22
N GLN A 462 -1.96 22.29 -1.05
CA GLN A 462 -0.69 22.98 -1.21
C GLN A 462 0.26 22.35 -2.23
N TYR A 463 0.14 21.06 -2.49
CA TYR A 463 1.14 20.30 -3.26
C TYR A 463 0.59 19.65 -4.51
N PHE A 464 -0.64 19.17 -4.48
CA PHE A 464 -1.26 18.53 -5.64
C PHE A 464 -1.77 19.56 -6.64
N THR A 465 -0.83 20.21 -7.30
CA THR A 465 -1.04 21.45 -8.08
C THR A 465 -0.32 21.41 -9.42
N LEU A 466 -0.87 22.14 -10.40
CA LEU A 466 -0.27 22.33 -11.72
C LEU A 466 -0.16 23.83 -12.05
N PRO A 467 0.75 24.22 -12.99
CA PRO A 467 0.87 25.59 -13.45
C PRO A 467 -0.42 26.06 -14.14
N SER A 468 -0.86 27.29 -13.85
CA SER A 468 -2.09 27.87 -14.39
C SER A 468 -1.90 29.15 -15.19
N LYS A 469 -0.66 29.63 -15.36
CA LYS A 469 -0.31 30.84 -16.13
C LYS A 469 0.95 30.65 -16.98
N GLY A 470 1.06 31.46 -18.05
CA GLY A 470 2.22 31.49 -18.95
C GLY A 470 2.20 30.37 -19.99
N GLU A 471 3.33 30.16 -20.64
CA GLU A 471 3.50 29.14 -21.68
C GLU A 471 3.40 27.70 -21.17
N LYS A 472 3.63 27.50 -19.86
CA LYS A 472 3.53 26.19 -19.20
C LYS A 472 2.17 25.97 -18.51
N ARG A 473 1.15 26.71 -18.88
CA ARG A 473 -0.22 26.59 -18.36
C ARG A 473 -0.81 25.21 -18.70
N ASN A 474 -1.33 24.51 -17.70
CA ASN A 474 -2.03 23.26 -17.96
C ASN A 474 -3.47 23.53 -18.44
N PRO A 475 -3.93 22.90 -19.56
CA PRO A 475 -5.27 23.06 -20.09
C PRO A 475 -6.40 22.58 -19.16
N LEU A 476 -6.11 21.76 -18.16
CA LEU A 476 -7.10 21.32 -17.15
C LEU A 476 -7.87 22.49 -16.54
N PHE A 477 -7.24 23.67 -16.47
CA PHE A 477 -7.82 24.85 -15.85
C PHE A 477 -8.47 25.83 -16.85
N ASP A 478 -8.54 25.50 -18.14
CA ASP A 478 -9.01 26.47 -19.14
C ASP A 478 -10.46 26.93 -18.93
N ASN A 479 -11.31 26.02 -18.47
CA ASN A 479 -12.72 26.33 -18.17
C ASN A 479 -12.98 26.85 -16.75
N TRP A 480 -11.92 27.12 -15.97
CA TRP A 480 -12.11 27.72 -14.65
C TRP A 480 -12.44 29.21 -14.77
N THR A 481 -13.49 29.62 -14.06
CA THR A 481 -13.88 31.03 -13.96
C THR A 481 -12.80 31.87 -13.29
N PRO A 482 -12.74 33.17 -13.51
CA PRO A 482 -11.84 34.07 -12.77
C PRO A 482 -12.02 33.98 -11.25
N GLU A 483 -13.25 33.80 -10.77
CA GLU A 483 -13.61 33.65 -9.38
C GLU A 483 -13.01 32.38 -8.79
N ALA A 484 -13.18 31.23 -9.46
CA ALA A 484 -12.60 29.96 -9.04
C ALA A 484 -11.05 30.03 -9.03
N ARG A 485 -10.44 30.62 -10.06
CA ARG A 485 -8.98 30.81 -10.11
C ARG A 485 -8.47 31.65 -8.95
N LYS A 486 -9.16 32.74 -8.61
CA LYS A 486 -8.80 33.62 -7.49
C LYS A 486 -8.92 32.88 -6.15
N LYS A 487 -9.99 32.12 -5.97
CA LYS A 487 -10.31 31.42 -4.73
C LYS A 487 -9.31 30.32 -4.38
N PHE A 488 -8.91 29.53 -5.38
CA PHE A 488 -8.07 28.34 -5.18
C PHE A 488 -6.59 28.58 -5.53
N ALA A 489 -6.19 29.80 -5.88
CA ALA A 489 -4.80 30.10 -6.19
C ALA A 489 -3.87 29.78 -5.00
N VAL A 490 -2.85 28.96 -5.24
CA VAL A 490 -1.80 28.68 -4.28
C VAL A 490 -0.58 29.53 -4.64
N HIS A 491 -0.19 30.41 -3.73
CA HIS A 491 0.97 31.30 -3.92
C HIS A 491 2.19 30.66 -3.24
N LYS A 492 3.21 30.27 -4.04
CA LYS A 492 4.51 29.92 -3.49
C LYS A 492 5.31 31.21 -3.23
N SER A 493 5.88 31.34 -2.05
CA SER A 493 6.63 32.54 -1.61
C SER A 493 7.88 32.81 -2.44
N THR A 494 8.37 31.83 -3.19
CA THR A 494 9.64 31.90 -3.95
C THR A 494 9.46 32.16 -5.44
N ASP A 495 8.25 32.02 -5.98
CA ASP A 495 7.97 32.21 -7.39
C ASP A 495 6.61 32.90 -7.55
N ARG A 496 6.53 33.90 -8.45
CA ARG A 496 5.26 34.58 -8.78
C ARG A 496 4.34 33.75 -9.68
N SER A 497 4.65 32.48 -9.89
CA SER A 497 3.81 31.56 -10.65
C SER A 497 2.51 31.29 -9.90
N VAL A 498 1.38 31.50 -10.56
CA VAL A 498 0.07 31.08 -10.03
C VAL A 498 -0.12 29.62 -10.39
N ILE A 499 -0.25 28.79 -9.35
CA ILE A 499 -0.56 27.36 -9.47
C ILE A 499 -1.96 27.11 -8.92
N LEU A 500 -2.66 26.13 -9.50
CA LEU A 500 -3.99 25.72 -9.07
C LEU A 500 -3.99 24.25 -8.65
N PRO A 501 -4.82 23.88 -7.65
CA PRO A 501 -4.93 22.50 -7.22
C PRO A 501 -5.65 21.65 -8.27
N ILE A 502 -5.18 20.43 -8.48
CA ILE A 502 -5.83 19.44 -9.33
C ILE A 502 -7.15 19.02 -8.69
N LEU A 503 -7.18 18.90 -7.36
CA LEU A 503 -8.34 18.60 -6.54
C LEU A 503 -8.64 19.81 -5.65
N PRO A 504 -9.61 20.67 -6.02
CA PRO A 504 -9.95 21.82 -5.20
C PRO A 504 -10.72 21.34 -3.95
N ILE A 505 -10.31 21.85 -2.78
CA ILE A 505 -11.11 21.68 -1.57
C ILE A 505 -12.06 22.87 -1.47
N ILE A 506 -13.34 22.60 -1.67
CA ILE A 506 -14.35 23.65 -1.79
C ILE A 506 -14.82 24.08 -0.41
N PRO A 507 -14.66 25.35 -0.03
CA PRO A 507 -15.07 25.85 1.30
C PRO A 507 -16.57 26.06 1.43
N LEU A 508 -17.39 25.64 0.45
CA LEU A 508 -18.82 25.93 0.44
C LEU A 508 -19.67 24.88 1.12
N MET A 509 -19.18 23.65 1.25
CA MET A 509 -19.98 22.53 1.72
C MET A 509 -19.13 21.44 2.37
N GLY A 510 -19.63 20.90 3.49
CA GLY A 510 -19.18 19.67 4.09
C GLY A 510 -17.93 19.75 4.96
N SER A 511 -17.60 18.61 5.51
CA SER A 511 -16.52 18.41 6.48
C SER A 511 -15.12 18.56 5.89
N ALA A 512 -14.95 18.37 4.56
CA ALA A 512 -13.65 18.44 3.89
C ALA A 512 -12.99 19.84 3.92
N THR A 513 -13.78 20.90 4.15
CA THR A 513 -13.26 22.28 4.23
C THR A 513 -12.76 22.65 5.61
N ALA A 514 -13.32 22.05 6.65
CA ALA A 514 -12.87 22.27 8.01
C ALA A 514 -11.45 21.71 8.17
N ASP A 515 -10.56 22.47 8.82
CA ASP A 515 -9.22 22.00 9.06
C ASP A 515 -9.22 20.76 9.96
N VAL A 516 -8.66 19.66 9.47
CA VAL A 516 -8.48 18.47 10.27
C VAL A 516 -7.49 18.78 11.41
N PRO A 517 -7.92 18.67 12.68
CA PRO A 517 -7.08 19.07 13.80
C PRO A 517 -5.84 18.16 13.90
N PRO A 518 -4.71 18.68 14.41
CA PRO A 518 -3.53 17.85 14.66
C PRO A 518 -3.85 16.84 15.76
N PRO A 519 -3.66 15.53 15.51
CA PRO A 519 -3.90 14.53 16.55
C PRO A 519 -2.86 14.67 17.67
N LYS A 520 -3.30 14.47 18.91
CA LYS A 520 -2.40 14.48 20.08
C LYS A 520 -1.52 13.24 20.05
N TRP A 521 -0.22 13.44 20.37
CA TRP A 521 0.71 12.31 20.47
C TRP A 521 0.25 11.33 21.54
N PRO A 522 0.07 10.04 21.21
CA PRO A 522 -0.51 9.09 22.16
C PRO A 522 0.49 8.68 23.24
N ASN A 523 -0.04 8.18 24.33
CA ASN A 523 0.73 7.67 25.45
C ASN A 523 0.34 6.24 25.77
N PHE A 524 1.35 5.36 25.89
CA PHE A 524 1.23 3.99 26.36
C PHE A 524 1.57 3.94 27.84
N THR A 525 0.65 3.49 28.66
CA THR A 525 0.79 3.54 30.10
C THR A 525 1.64 2.39 30.64
N GLU A 526 2.22 2.58 31.84
CA GLU A 526 2.95 1.51 32.54
C GLU A 526 2.05 0.29 32.83
N MET A 527 0.77 0.50 33.06
CA MET A 527 -0.20 -0.58 33.27
C MET A 527 -0.39 -1.41 31.99
N GLU A 528 -0.60 -0.76 30.84
CA GLU A 528 -0.69 -1.42 29.53
C GLU A 528 0.59 -2.20 29.23
N PHE A 529 1.75 -1.61 29.50
CA PHE A 529 3.05 -2.26 29.29
C PHE A 529 3.22 -3.51 30.14
N ARG A 530 2.91 -3.44 31.45
CA ARG A 530 3.03 -4.61 32.36
C ARG A 530 2.07 -5.74 31.95
N ALA A 531 0.90 -5.42 31.44
CA ALA A 531 -0.08 -6.40 30.96
C ALA A 531 0.41 -7.21 29.75
N LEU A 532 1.36 -6.71 28.96
CA LEU A 532 1.93 -7.43 27.83
C LEU A 532 2.84 -8.60 28.27
N ARG A 533 3.60 -8.44 29.35
CA ARG A 533 4.65 -9.39 29.75
C ARG A 533 4.17 -10.85 29.87
N PRO A 534 3.08 -11.17 30.58
CA PRO A 534 2.60 -12.56 30.69
C PRO A 534 2.15 -13.13 29.35
N LYS A 535 1.56 -12.30 28.44
CA LYS A 535 1.11 -12.70 27.11
C LYS A 535 2.29 -13.03 26.20
N VAL A 536 3.30 -12.15 26.16
CA VAL A 536 4.56 -12.37 25.43
C VAL A 536 5.25 -13.64 25.93
N LYS A 537 5.34 -13.85 27.27
CA LYS A 537 5.93 -15.05 27.86
C LYS A 537 5.18 -16.31 27.43
N SER A 538 3.86 -16.29 27.49
CA SER A 538 3.02 -17.44 27.10
C SER A 538 3.21 -17.78 25.62
N ARG A 539 3.13 -16.78 24.72
CA ARG A 539 3.30 -17.01 23.28
C ARG A 539 4.68 -17.55 22.92
N LEU A 540 5.75 -16.92 23.42
CA LEU A 540 7.12 -17.37 23.17
C LEU A 540 7.38 -18.78 23.68
N ALA A 541 6.87 -19.14 24.85
CA ALA A 541 7.00 -20.51 25.39
C ALA A 541 6.35 -21.54 24.46
N ARG A 542 5.18 -21.25 23.91
CA ARG A 542 4.47 -22.14 22.98
C ARG A 542 5.15 -22.24 21.62
N VAL A 543 5.64 -21.09 21.10
CA VAL A 543 6.40 -21.05 19.83
C VAL A 543 7.68 -21.90 19.94
N VAL A 544 8.46 -21.72 21.02
CA VAL A 544 9.68 -22.52 21.26
C VAL A 544 9.34 -23.98 21.40
N LYS A 545 8.29 -24.32 22.15
CA LYS A 545 7.85 -25.72 22.27
C LYS A 545 7.49 -26.32 20.92
N ALA A 546 6.71 -25.60 20.08
CA ALA A 546 6.30 -26.06 18.76
C ALA A 546 7.50 -26.27 17.83
N LEU A 547 8.45 -25.31 17.80
CA LEU A 547 9.69 -25.43 17.02
C LEU A 547 10.53 -26.63 17.45
N VAL A 548 10.62 -26.89 18.76
CA VAL A 548 11.35 -28.04 19.29
C VAL A 548 10.65 -29.35 18.90
N ASP A 549 9.34 -29.40 19.02
CA ASP A 549 8.57 -30.61 18.71
C ASP A 549 8.59 -30.93 17.18
N GLU A 550 8.53 -29.91 16.31
CA GLU A 550 8.55 -30.04 14.85
C GLU A 550 9.93 -30.48 14.30
N ASN A 551 11.00 -29.77 14.68
CA ASN A 551 12.33 -30.04 14.10
C ASN A 551 12.96 -31.35 14.56
N ILE A 552 12.39 -32.03 15.55
CA ILE A 552 12.94 -33.26 16.11
C ILE A 552 12.25 -34.51 15.57
N GLU A 553 11.09 -34.38 14.89
CA GLU A 553 10.49 -35.50 14.15
C GLU A 553 11.21 -35.79 12.83
N GLY A 554 11.95 -34.83 12.28
CA GLY A 554 12.51 -34.90 10.93
C GLY A 554 13.93 -35.42 10.77
N PHE A 555 14.88 -35.22 11.69
CA PHE A 555 16.28 -35.69 11.50
C PHE A 555 17.22 -35.38 12.71
N LEU A 556 17.93 -36.39 13.24
CA LEU A 556 19.21 -36.36 14.01
C LEU A 556 19.21 -35.93 15.51
N TRP A 557 18.15 -35.43 16.12
CA TRP A 557 18.22 -35.00 17.51
C TRP A 557 17.31 -35.86 18.40
N GLY A 558 17.87 -36.74 19.15
CA GLY A 558 17.14 -37.66 20.02
C GLY A 558 16.41 -37.01 21.20
N PRO A 559 15.66 -37.78 22.00
CA PRO A 559 14.90 -37.30 23.15
C PRO A 559 15.71 -36.45 24.15
N ALA A 560 17.02 -36.68 24.24
CA ALA A 560 17.93 -35.90 25.09
C ALA A 560 18.08 -34.44 24.64
N ALA A 561 18.11 -34.17 23.34
CA ALA A 561 18.18 -32.81 22.82
C ALA A 561 16.87 -32.04 23.00
N ARG A 562 15.71 -32.70 22.90
CA ARG A 562 14.41 -32.13 23.25
C ARG A 562 14.38 -31.69 24.71
N ALA A 563 14.83 -32.59 25.60
CA ALA A 563 14.93 -32.29 27.03
C ALA A 563 15.88 -31.12 27.30
N ALA A 564 17.02 -31.09 26.63
CA ALA A 564 18.01 -30.00 26.78
C ALA A 564 17.47 -28.64 26.32
N LEU A 565 16.78 -28.59 25.16
CA LEU A 565 16.18 -27.34 24.65
C LEU A 565 15.01 -26.87 25.54
N LYS A 566 14.15 -27.79 26.00
CA LYS A 566 13.10 -27.47 26.97
C LYS A 566 13.67 -26.98 28.30
N SER A 567 14.74 -27.59 28.76
CA SER A 567 15.46 -27.17 29.99
C SER A 567 16.14 -25.82 29.79
N ALA A 568 16.78 -25.57 28.66
CA ALA A 568 17.36 -24.27 28.32
C ALA A 568 16.31 -23.15 28.26
N TRP A 569 15.13 -23.43 27.71
CA TRP A 569 14.01 -22.48 27.74
C TRP A 569 13.51 -22.26 29.18
N TRP A 570 13.38 -23.31 29.97
CA TRP A 570 12.98 -23.19 31.36
C TRP A 570 13.96 -22.34 32.18
N LEU A 571 15.26 -22.47 31.89
CA LEU A 571 16.33 -21.71 32.60
C LEU A 571 16.46 -20.26 32.09
N LYS A 572 16.36 -20.04 30.76
CA LYS A 572 16.67 -18.75 30.12
C LYS A 572 15.48 -18.04 29.48
N GLY A 573 14.32 -18.68 29.40
CA GLY A 573 13.13 -18.08 28.78
C GLY A 573 12.68 -16.78 29.46
N GLY A 574 12.89 -16.66 30.77
CA GLY A 574 12.67 -15.41 31.50
C GLY A 574 13.55 -14.26 31.01
N GLU A 575 14.85 -14.53 30.79
CA GLU A 575 15.80 -13.52 30.27
C GLU A 575 15.45 -13.08 28.84
N VAL A 576 14.99 -14.01 28.00
CA VAL A 576 14.53 -13.68 26.62
C VAL A 576 13.33 -12.75 26.69
N VAL A 577 12.33 -13.08 27.51
CA VAL A 577 11.14 -12.23 27.70
C VAL A 577 11.54 -10.85 28.23
N ASP A 578 12.43 -10.79 29.21
CA ASP A 578 12.89 -9.52 29.78
C ASP A 578 13.64 -8.67 28.76
N ARG A 579 14.42 -9.28 27.87
CA ARG A 579 15.09 -8.59 26.76
C ARG A 579 14.07 -8.03 25.77
N VAL A 580 13.06 -8.81 25.38
CA VAL A 580 11.97 -8.34 24.51
C VAL A 580 11.25 -7.17 25.16
N MET A 581 10.86 -7.29 26.43
CA MET A 581 10.17 -6.21 27.13
C MET A 581 11.04 -4.95 27.27
N LYS A 582 12.34 -5.13 27.53
CA LYS A 582 13.30 -4.01 27.57
C LYS A 582 13.40 -3.28 26.23
N THR A 583 13.43 -4.03 25.13
CA THR A 583 13.46 -3.45 23.76
C THR A 583 12.17 -2.67 23.49
N ILE A 584 11.01 -3.22 23.83
CA ILE A 584 9.71 -2.54 23.67
C ILE A 584 9.71 -1.23 24.49
N ARG A 585 10.08 -1.28 25.76
CA ARG A 585 10.14 -0.08 26.62
C ARG A 585 11.08 0.97 26.05
N HIS A 586 12.27 0.57 25.65
CA HIS A 586 13.28 1.47 25.11
C HIS A 586 12.77 2.22 23.89
N ASP A 587 12.20 1.52 22.91
CA ASP A 587 11.70 2.15 21.69
C ASP A 587 10.50 3.08 21.96
N LEU A 588 9.55 2.66 22.80
CA LEU A 588 8.42 3.51 23.19
C LEU A 588 8.85 4.78 23.93
N THR A 589 9.83 4.66 24.83
CA THR A 589 10.38 5.80 25.59
C THR A 589 11.14 6.76 24.68
N MET A 590 12.00 6.24 23.79
CA MET A 590 12.76 7.04 22.82
C MET A 590 11.84 7.86 21.90
N ARG A 591 10.68 7.34 21.58
CA ARG A 591 9.66 8.03 20.74
C ARG A 591 8.72 8.92 21.55
N GLY A 592 8.87 8.99 22.87
CA GLY A 592 7.94 9.73 23.73
C GLY A 592 6.52 9.16 23.75
N LEU A 593 6.36 7.87 23.39
CA LEU A 593 5.11 7.12 23.47
C LEU A 593 4.86 6.53 24.84
N MET A 594 5.87 6.50 25.70
CA MET A 594 5.81 6.05 27.09
C MET A 594 6.69 6.94 27.94
N LYS A 595 6.24 7.26 29.16
CA LYS A 595 7.07 7.99 30.11
C LYS A 595 8.20 7.08 30.62
N PRO A 596 9.38 7.64 30.92
CA PRO A 596 10.51 6.90 31.44
C PRO A 596 10.20 6.11 32.69
#